data_03a10c7ce407aaae9ccc162a6685e343
#
_entry.id   03a10c7ce407aaae9ccc162a6685e343
#
_cell.length_a   1.000
_cell.length_b   1.000
_cell.length_c   1.000
_cell.angle_alpha   90.00
_cell.angle_beta   90.00
_cell.angle_gamma   90.00
#
_symmetry.space_group_name_H-M   'P 1'
#
loop_
_entity.id
_entity.type
_entity.pdbx_description
1 polymer ?
#
loop_
_entity_poly.entity_id
_entity_poly.type
_entity_poly.pdbx_seq_one_letter_code
_entity_poly.pdbx_strand_id
1 'polypeptide(L)'
;MHLSVDSDEFSKIFGKNLKNVGKTFPGVELVHFCANDAHREVWDGYGLPQNLGTTIFWYFIVPKIQEMLKIVGCEYVFLFAADLTPYEELIRYYSDQLKFEKADEHCVAIPMYDFTCQFMSQKTCELEGKRKQFFEEFNV
;
A
#
# COMPACT_ATOMS: atom_id res chain seq x y z
N MET A 1 -12.23 7.26 1.33
CA MET A 1 -11.37 7.43 2.52
C MET A 1 -10.31 8.48 2.22
N HIS A 2 -10.02 9.35 3.16
CA HIS A 2 -9.03 10.42 2.98
C HIS A 2 -7.83 10.19 3.89
N LEU A 3 -6.63 10.36 3.34
CA LEU A 3 -5.40 10.43 4.12
C LEU A 3 -5.25 11.83 4.69
N SER A 4 -5.15 11.95 6.00
CA SER A 4 -4.79 13.23 6.61
C SER A 4 -3.27 13.34 6.76
N VAL A 5 -2.75 14.49 6.43
CA VAL A 5 -1.33 14.79 6.57
C VAL A 5 -1.09 15.37 7.95
N ASP A 6 -0.21 14.69 8.69
CA ASP A 6 0.43 15.18 9.91
C ASP A 6 -0.42 15.17 11.19
N SER A 7 0.06 14.39 12.18
CA SER A 7 -0.52 14.33 13.52
C SER A 7 -0.45 15.68 14.27
N ASP A 8 0.57 16.50 14.00
CA ASP A 8 0.71 17.82 14.61
C ASP A 8 -0.32 18.81 14.03
N GLU A 9 -0.61 18.73 12.75
CA GLU A 9 -1.69 19.50 12.15
C GLU A 9 -3.06 19.04 12.62
N PHE A 10 -3.24 17.73 12.80
CA PHE A 10 -4.46 17.18 13.39
C PHE A 10 -4.66 17.67 14.83
N SER A 11 -3.61 17.73 15.62
CA SER A 11 -3.63 18.30 16.97
C SER A 11 -3.97 19.79 16.97
N LYS A 12 -3.55 20.53 15.96
CA LYS A 12 -3.89 21.95 15.75
C LYS A 12 -5.35 22.17 15.37
N ILE A 13 -5.96 21.23 14.65
CA ILE A 13 -7.40 21.29 14.31
C ILE A 13 -8.25 21.23 15.58
N PHE A 14 -7.90 20.36 16.52
CA PHE A 14 -8.55 20.28 17.84
C PHE A 14 -8.12 21.41 18.79
N GLY A 15 -6.99 22.03 18.51
CA GLY A 15 -6.33 22.92 19.44
C GLY A 15 -6.45 24.41 19.19
N LYS A 16 -6.96 24.97 18.13
CA LYS A 16 -7.25 26.43 17.97
C LYS A 16 -7.01 27.04 16.59
N ASN A 17 -6.60 26.32 15.55
CA ASN A 17 -6.28 26.98 14.28
C ASN A 17 -6.83 26.23 13.07
N LEU A 18 -8.10 26.48 12.75
CA LEU A 18 -8.78 25.97 11.55
C LEU A 18 -8.10 26.37 10.22
N LYS A 19 -7.08 27.23 10.26
CA LYS A 19 -6.34 27.66 9.05
C LYS A 19 -5.33 26.62 8.55
N ASN A 20 -4.97 25.62 9.36
CA ASN A 20 -4.02 24.56 9.03
C ASN A 20 -4.69 23.19 9.09
N VAL A 21 -5.90 23.07 8.53
CA VAL A 21 -6.47 21.76 8.25
C VAL A 21 -5.50 21.08 7.31
N GLY A 22 -4.84 20.02 7.79
CA GLY A 22 -3.91 19.25 7.00
C GLY A 22 -4.52 18.84 5.67
N LYS A 23 -3.73 18.87 4.63
CA LYS A 23 -4.19 18.40 3.32
C LYS A 23 -4.69 16.98 3.44
N THR A 24 -5.92 16.73 3.02
CA THR A 24 -6.46 15.39 2.90
C THR A 24 -6.33 14.92 1.47
N PHE A 25 -5.87 13.69 1.30
CA PHE A 25 -5.72 13.08 -0.01
C PHE A 25 -6.67 11.89 -0.13
N PRO A 26 -7.40 11.77 -1.25
CA PRO A 26 -8.21 10.60 -1.51
C PRO A 26 -7.31 9.38 -1.73
N GLY A 27 -7.62 8.30 -1.05
CA GLY A 27 -6.82 7.08 -1.10
C GLY A 27 -7.67 5.81 -1.18
N VAL A 28 -7.08 4.78 -1.76
CA VAL A 28 -7.61 3.42 -1.81
C VAL A 28 -6.86 2.58 -0.80
N GLU A 29 -7.57 1.95 0.12
CA GLU A 29 -6.97 1.03 1.09
C GLU A 29 -6.97 -0.40 0.57
N LEU A 30 -5.79 -1.02 0.65
CA LEU A 30 -5.64 -2.45 0.47
C LEU A 30 -5.79 -3.13 1.84
N VAL A 31 -7.01 -3.53 2.19
CA VAL A 31 -7.35 -4.00 3.54
C VAL A 31 -6.81 -5.39 3.83
N HIS A 32 -7.04 -6.33 2.90
CA HIS A 32 -6.61 -7.71 3.04
C HIS A 32 -5.88 -8.15 1.79
N PHE A 33 -4.62 -8.53 1.96
CA PHE A 33 -3.81 -9.09 0.90
C PHE A 33 -3.03 -10.28 1.43
N CYS A 34 -3.45 -11.48 1.04
CA CYS A 34 -2.80 -12.73 1.42
C CYS A 34 -2.87 -13.73 0.27
N ALA A 35 -1.87 -14.58 0.18
CA ALA A 35 -1.86 -15.69 -0.76
C ALA A 35 -2.25 -17.00 -0.06
N ASN A 36 -3.04 -17.81 -0.73
CA ASN A 36 -3.34 -19.17 -0.26
C ASN A 36 -2.09 -20.05 -0.37
N ASP A 37 -1.72 -20.73 0.69
CA ASP A 37 -0.52 -21.54 0.74
C ASP A 37 -0.51 -22.66 -0.32
N ALA A 38 -1.64 -23.29 -0.57
CA ALA A 38 -1.75 -24.33 -1.61
C ALA A 38 -1.41 -23.77 -3.01
N HIS A 39 -1.86 -22.58 -3.33
CA HIS A 39 -1.52 -21.93 -4.60
C HIS A 39 -0.06 -21.45 -4.63
N ARG A 40 0.47 -21.05 -3.50
CA ARG A 40 1.88 -20.68 -3.37
C ARG A 40 2.80 -21.85 -3.68
N GLU A 41 2.51 -23.02 -3.13
CA GLU A 41 3.28 -24.25 -3.39
C GLU A 41 3.28 -24.62 -4.88
N VAL A 42 2.13 -24.52 -5.54
CA VAL A 42 2.04 -24.77 -6.99
C VAL A 42 2.86 -23.75 -7.79
N TRP A 43 2.79 -22.49 -7.41
CA TRP A 43 3.57 -21.42 -8.05
C TRP A 43 5.08 -21.64 -7.89
N ASP A 44 5.52 -21.93 -6.68
CA ASP A 44 6.93 -22.21 -6.39
C ASP A 44 7.47 -23.39 -7.19
N GLY A 45 6.61 -24.37 -7.49
CA GLY A 45 6.93 -25.51 -8.34
C GLY A 45 7.29 -25.15 -9.80
N TYR A 46 6.89 -23.98 -10.28
CA TYR A 46 7.28 -23.50 -11.61
C TYR A 46 8.70 -22.93 -11.68
N GLY A 47 9.34 -22.70 -10.53
CA GLY A 47 10.70 -22.19 -10.48
C GLY A 47 10.88 -20.75 -11.00
N LEU A 48 9.83 -19.95 -10.98
CA LEU A 48 9.86 -18.56 -11.41
C LEU A 48 10.54 -17.68 -10.35
N PRO A 49 11.29 -16.63 -10.78
CA PRO A 49 12.00 -15.76 -9.82
C PRO A 49 11.08 -14.88 -8.98
N GLN A 50 9.87 -14.58 -9.47
CA GLN A 50 8.89 -13.76 -8.75
C GLN A 50 7.96 -14.64 -7.91
N ASN A 51 7.61 -14.17 -6.72
CA ASN A 51 6.65 -14.88 -5.89
C ASN A 51 5.19 -14.61 -6.33
N LEU A 52 4.29 -15.49 -5.90
CA LEU A 52 2.88 -15.45 -6.28
C LEU A 52 2.20 -14.14 -5.87
N GLY A 53 2.40 -13.69 -4.62
CA GLY A 53 1.77 -12.47 -4.11
C GLY A 53 2.17 -11.22 -4.89
N THR A 54 3.45 -11.09 -5.20
CA THR A 54 3.98 -9.97 -6.01
C THR A 54 3.38 -9.98 -7.41
N THR A 55 3.30 -11.15 -8.05
CA THR A 55 2.73 -11.30 -9.37
C THR A 55 1.24 -10.96 -9.39
N ILE A 56 0.47 -11.43 -8.41
CA ILE A 56 -0.95 -11.10 -8.28
C ILE A 56 -1.14 -9.59 -8.10
N PHE A 57 -0.32 -8.94 -7.28
CA PHE A 57 -0.41 -7.51 -7.07
C PHE A 57 -0.23 -6.72 -8.37
N TRP A 58 0.88 -6.94 -9.08
CA TRP A 58 1.17 -6.19 -10.29
C TRP A 58 0.32 -6.58 -11.50
N TYR A 59 -0.08 -7.85 -11.59
CA TYR A 59 -0.83 -8.35 -12.73
C TYR A 59 -2.34 -8.13 -12.62
N PHE A 60 -2.91 -8.27 -11.42
CA PHE A 60 -4.35 -8.21 -11.21
C PHE A 60 -4.81 -7.02 -10.38
N ILE A 61 -4.16 -6.75 -9.27
CA ILE A 61 -4.60 -5.72 -8.31
C ILE A 61 -4.39 -4.31 -8.89
N VAL A 62 -3.20 -4.01 -9.38
CA VAL A 62 -2.88 -2.70 -9.95
C VAL A 62 -3.79 -2.32 -11.12
N PRO A 63 -4.06 -3.20 -12.11
CA PRO A 63 -5.03 -2.89 -13.15
C PRO A 63 -6.44 -2.59 -12.62
N LYS A 64 -6.89 -3.27 -11.56
CA LYS A 64 -8.18 -2.97 -10.93
C LYS A 64 -8.20 -1.62 -10.24
N ILE A 65 -7.13 -1.27 -9.57
CA ILE A 65 -6.96 0.08 -9.02
C ILE A 65 -7.03 1.11 -10.15
N GLN A 66 -6.35 0.89 -11.25
CA GLN A 66 -6.36 1.79 -12.41
C GLN A 66 -7.75 1.95 -13.05
N GLU A 67 -8.52 0.87 -13.14
CA GLU A 67 -9.92 0.95 -13.59
C GLU A 67 -10.76 1.82 -12.64
N MET A 68 -10.57 1.65 -11.34
CA MET A 68 -11.29 2.41 -10.31
C MET A 68 -10.91 3.90 -10.34
N LEU A 69 -9.66 4.22 -10.64
CA LEU A 69 -9.19 5.62 -10.75
C LEU A 69 -9.88 6.41 -11.87
N LYS A 70 -10.44 5.74 -12.87
CA LYS A 70 -11.22 6.39 -13.93
C LYS A 70 -12.57 6.90 -13.43
N ILE A 71 -13.06 6.35 -12.33
CA ILE A 71 -14.36 6.67 -11.74
C ILE A 71 -14.19 7.55 -10.52
N VAL A 72 -13.23 7.20 -9.66
CA VAL A 72 -12.93 7.90 -8.41
C VAL A 72 -11.47 8.35 -8.44
N GLY A 73 -11.26 9.66 -8.37
CA GLY A 73 -9.90 10.21 -8.33
C GLY A 73 -9.24 9.94 -6.99
N CYS A 74 -8.34 8.97 -6.94
CA CYS A 74 -7.52 8.66 -5.77
C CYS A 74 -6.04 8.91 -6.06
N GLU A 75 -5.37 9.64 -5.19
CA GLU A 75 -3.95 10.00 -5.36
C GLU A 75 -3.01 8.94 -4.79
N TYR A 76 -3.48 8.18 -3.79
CA TYR A 76 -2.68 7.17 -3.08
C TYR A 76 -3.38 5.84 -3.01
N VAL A 77 -2.60 4.78 -3.05
CA VAL A 77 -2.97 3.46 -2.53
C VAL A 77 -2.19 3.23 -1.25
N PHE A 78 -2.84 2.71 -0.22
CA PHE A 78 -2.23 2.54 1.08
C PHE A 78 -2.66 1.25 1.76
N LEU A 79 -1.88 0.84 2.75
CA LEU A 79 -2.15 -0.31 3.60
C LEU A 79 -1.59 -0.09 5.00
N PHE A 80 -2.05 -0.92 5.92
CA PHE A 80 -1.48 -1.05 7.25
C PHE A 80 -0.76 -2.39 7.35
N ALA A 81 0.56 -2.34 7.45
CA ALA A 81 1.36 -3.53 7.62
C ALA A 81 1.32 -3.99 9.08
N ALA A 82 0.62 -5.08 9.32
CA ALA A 82 0.53 -5.74 10.61
C ALA A 82 1.69 -6.74 10.74
N ASP A 83 2.89 -6.23 10.99
CA ASP A 83 4.10 -7.05 11.03
C ASP A 83 4.48 -7.40 12.46
N LEU A 84 4.30 -8.66 12.80
CA LEU A 84 4.68 -9.22 14.10
C LEU A 84 6.05 -9.93 14.06
N THR A 85 6.76 -9.87 12.94
CA THR A 85 8.07 -10.50 12.79
C THR A 85 9.17 -9.63 13.40
N PRO A 86 10.25 -10.25 13.97
CA PRO A 86 11.31 -9.47 14.62
C PRO A 86 12.18 -8.66 13.66
N TYR A 87 12.15 -8.95 12.36
CA TYR A 87 12.98 -8.31 11.34
C TYR A 87 12.21 -7.52 10.31
N GLU A 88 10.98 -7.13 10.62
CA GLU A 88 10.10 -6.39 9.70
C GLU A 88 9.96 -7.06 8.31
N GLU A 89 9.82 -8.37 8.28
CA GLU A 89 9.79 -9.15 7.04
C GLU A 89 8.62 -8.78 6.13
N LEU A 90 7.44 -8.56 6.71
CA LEU A 90 6.25 -8.16 5.96
C LEU A 90 6.38 -6.73 5.44
N ILE A 91 6.88 -5.82 6.27
CA ILE A 91 7.12 -4.42 5.88
C ILE A 91 8.14 -4.37 4.73
N ARG A 92 9.22 -5.14 4.83
CA ARG A 92 10.21 -5.24 3.75
C ARG A 92 9.62 -5.83 2.48
N TYR A 93 8.77 -6.84 2.59
CA TYR A 93 8.07 -7.39 1.44
C TYR A 93 7.23 -6.34 0.73
N TYR A 94 6.44 -5.57 1.47
CA TYR A 94 5.64 -4.50 0.89
C TYR A 94 6.50 -3.39 0.28
N SER A 95 7.63 -3.07 0.90
CA SER A 95 8.55 -2.06 0.37
C SER A 95 9.30 -2.54 -0.86
N ASP A 96 9.92 -3.71 -0.79
CA ASP A 96 10.84 -4.20 -1.84
C ASP A 96 10.07 -4.77 -3.03
N GLN A 97 9.00 -5.50 -2.79
CA GLN A 97 8.27 -6.22 -3.83
C GLN A 97 7.06 -5.43 -4.37
N LEU A 98 6.30 -4.80 -3.50
CA LEU A 98 5.10 -4.06 -3.90
C LEU A 98 5.32 -2.54 -3.98
N LYS A 99 6.53 -2.07 -3.64
CA LYS A 99 6.98 -0.67 -3.78
C LYS A 99 6.18 0.34 -2.94
N PHE A 100 5.62 -0.10 -1.82
CA PHE A 100 5.07 0.80 -0.82
C PHE A 100 6.19 1.46 0.00
N GLU A 101 5.94 2.67 0.44
CA GLU A 101 6.87 3.42 1.30
C GLU A 101 6.25 3.61 2.67
N LYS A 102 7.07 3.58 3.71
CA LYS A 102 6.64 3.97 5.06
C LYS A 102 6.23 5.44 5.01
N ALA A 103 5.09 5.76 5.56
CA ALA A 103 4.52 7.11 5.54
C ALA A 103 4.14 7.57 6.95
N ASP A 104 5.16 7.78 7.79
CA ASP A 104 4.98 8.17 9.20
C ASP A 104 4.39 9.58 9.34
N GLU A 105 4.55 10.43 8.34
CA GLU A 105 3.98 11.76 8.27
C GLU A 105 2.47 11.78 7.94
N HIS A 106 1.92 10.66 7.52
CA HIS A 106 0.49 10.54 7.18
C HIS A 106 -0.24 9.82 8.31
N CYS A 107 -1.37 10.38 8.72
CA CYS A 107 -2.21 9.77 9.72
C CYS A 107 -3.58 9.44 9.12
N VAL A 108 -4.02 8.22 9.31
CA VAL A 108 -5.41 7.82 9.04
C VAL A 108 -6.17 7.86 10.35
N ALA A 109 -7.33 8.49 10.32
CA ALA A 109 -8.07 8.86 11.51
C ALA A 109 -8.46 7.70 12.44
N ILE A 110 -8.53 6.46 11.94
CA ILE A 110 -8.86 5.31 12.79
C ILE A 110 -8.17 4.05 12.24
N PRO A 111 -7.10 3.55 12.87
CA PRO A 111 -6.62 2.21 12.59
C PRO A 111 -7.67 1.19 13.03
N MET A 112 -8.11 0.32 12.12
CA MET A 112 -9.07 -0.74 12.41
C MET A 112 -8.46 -1.94 13.17
N TYR A 113 -7.22 -1.82 13.62
CA TYR A 113 -6.46 -2.92 14.22
C TYR A 113 -6.10 -2.60 15.67
N ASP A 114 -6.23 -3.60 16.53
CA ASP A 114 -5.91 -3.50 17.97
C ASP A 114 -4.40 -3.51 18.28
N PHE A 115 -3.55 -3.58 17.26
CA PHE A 115 -2.11 -3.64 17.41
C PHE A 115 -1.42 -2.61 16.53
N THR A 116 -0.18 -2.30 16.87
CA THR A 116 0.61 -1.32 16.12
C THR A 116 0.86 -1.81 14.71
N CYS A 117 0.35 -1.05 13.72
CA CYS A 117 0.57 -1.30 12.31
C CYS A 117 1.43 -0.19 11.72
N GLN A 118 2.31 -0.55 10.79
CA GLN A 118 3.03 0.42 9.99
C GLN A 118 2.15 0.87 8.83
N PHE A 119 1.83 2.16 8.78
CA PHE A 119 1.17 2.75 7.64
C PHE A 119 2.15 2.86 6.47
N MET A 120 1.73 2.38 5.30
CA MET A 120 2.53 2.42 4.08
C MET A 120 1.66 2.88 2.91
N SER A 121 2.25 3.66 2.02
CA SER A 121 1.54 4.19 0.86
C SER A 121 2.40 4.30 -0.38
N GLN A 122 1.76 4.47 -1.52
CA GLN A 122 2.40 4.87 -2.76
C GLN A 122 1.44 5.68 -3.62
N LYS A 123 1.99 6.51 -4.48
CA LYS A 123 1.21 7.34 -5.39
C LYS A 123 0.63 6.51 -6.53
N THR A 124 -0.65 6.69 -6.80
CA THR A 124 -1.33 5.97 -7.89
C THR A 124 -0.76 6.34 -9.26
N CYS A 125 -0.29 7.56 -9.45
CA CYS A 125 0.32 7.99 -10.71
C CYS A 125 1.63 7.27 -11.06
N GLU A 126 2.29 6.65 -10.09
CA GLU A 126 3.55 5.90 -10.28
C GLU A 126 3.32 4.41 -10.55
N LEU A 127 2.11 3.90 -10.33
CA LEU A 127 1.81 2.47 -10.42
C LEU A 127 2.10 1.88 -11.80
N GLU A 128 1.75 2.59 -12.88
CA GLU A 128 1.96 2.09 -14.24
C GLU A 128 3.45 1.94 -14.58
N GLY A 129 4.27 2.91 -14.19
CA GLY A 129 5.72 2.84 -14.39
C GLY A 129 6.36 1.68 -13.63
N LYS A 130 5.97 1.51 -12.36
CA LYS A 130 6.43 0.40 -11.51
C LYS A 130 5.97 -0.96 -12.06
N ARG A 131 4.74 -1.03 -12.55
CA ARG A 131 4.20 -2.24 -13.18
C ARG A 131 4.97 -2.63 -14.43
N LYS A 132 5.28 -1.69 -15.30
CA LYS A 132 6.11 -1.93 -16.49
C LYS A 132 7.48 -2.47 -16.11
N GLN A 133 8.13 -1.86 -15.13
CA GLN A 133 9.42 -2.33 -14.63
C GLN A 133 9.33 -3.77 -14.12
N PHE A 134 8.28 -4.11 -13.37
CA PHE A 134 8.07 -5.48 -12.90
C PHE A 134 7.98 -6.48 -14.06
N PHE A 135 7.26 -6.15 -15.14
CA PHE A 135 7.15 -7.04 -16.30
C PHE A 135 8.45 -7.16 -17.10
N GLU A 136 9.23 -6.10 -17.19
CA GLU A 136 10.56 -6.17 -17.81
C GLU A 136 11.47 -7.14 -17.07
N GLU A 137 11.45 -7.10 -15.73
CA GLU A 137 12.18 -8.03 -14.88
C GLU A 137 11.62 -9.46 -14.94
N PHE A 138 10.30 -9.61 -15.15
CA PHE A 138 9.65 -10.92 -15.25
C PHE A 138 10.01 -11.67 -16.52
N ASN A 139 10.22 -10.97 -17.61
CA ASN A 139 10.47 -11.55 -18.92
C ASN A 139 11.95 -11.93 -19.18
N VAL A 140 12.75 -11.88 -18.15
CA VAL A 140 14.17 -12.25 -18.24
C VAL A 140 14.38 -13.75 -18.17
#